data_725f7b0321c03e2f0547c9fb554c5060
#
_entry.id   725f7b0321c03e2f0547c9fb554c5060
#
_cell.length_a   1.000
_cell.length_b   1.000
_cell.length_c   1.000
_cell.angle_alpha   90.00
_cell.angle_beta   90.00
_cell.angle_gamma   90.00
#
_symmetry.space_group_name_H-M   'P 1'
#
loop_
_entity.id
_entity.type
_entity.pdbx_description
1 polymer ?
#
loop_
_entity_poly.entity_id
_entity_poly.type
_entity_poly.pdbx_seq_one_letter_code
_entity_poly.pdbx_strand_id
1 'polypeptide(L)'
;MNKILLTFLSFVLLLAWWSSLTIGLSSDEYFHHINGLVRFKYLITLGEFDGYDFRNNEFYPGLYDTLSYALGQIILLINKKFYANNIDFVMHLVNVSFSSLSILGLYLLTKKLFNTNIAILASLITLLNPFFFGHMGMNSKDLIIFFSLIWFCYYFYLYCTEDEKIIKNLLLTSFFIGFGCGVRLTFPVVIFPVIVCGLIFLYKKYEANYKNLFKR
;
A
#
# COMPACT_ATOMS: atom_id res chain seq x y z
N MET A 1 -15.34 25.73 4.84
CA MET A 1 -14.97 24.57 5.65
C MET A 1 -13.98 23.65 4.93
N ASN A 2 -14.26 23.20 3.71
CA ASN A 2 -13.37 22.25 3.00
C ASN A 2 -11.94 22.75 2.75
N LYS A 3 -11.74 24.03 2.42
CA LYS A 3 -10.40 24.59 2.16
C LYS A 3 -9.52 24.56 3.41
N ILE A 4 -10.05 24.95 4.56
CA ILE A 4 -9.32 24.95 5.85
C ILE A 4 -8.92 23.53 6.23
N LEU A 5 -9.85 22.57 6.17
CA LEU A 5 -9.56 21.16 6.47
C LEU A 5 -8.55 20.57 5.50
N LEU A 6 -8.64 20.90 4.22
CA LEU A 6 -7.67 20.43 3.22
C LEU A 6 -6.28 21.02 3.44
N THR A 7 -6.20 22.32 3.75
CA THR A 7 -4.92 22.97 4.11
C THR A 7 -4.32 22.32 5.34
N PHE A 8 -5.12 22.05 6.37
CA PHE A 8 -4.66 21.38 7.57
C PHE A 8 -4.18 19.94 7.30
N LEU A 9 -4.92 19.17 6.49
CA LEU A 9 -4.49 17.84 6.04
C LEU A 9 -3.15 17.89 5.32
N SER A 10 -2.97 18.85 4.40
CA SER A 10 -1.71 19.04 3.67
C SER A 10 -0.57 19.39 4.61
N PHE A 11 -0.81 20.26 5.60
CA PHE A 11 0.19 20.64 6.59
C PHE A 11 0.63 19.45 7.45
N VAL A 12 -0.33 18.66 7.96
CA VAL A 12 -0.01 17.46 8.76
C VAL A 12 0.74 16.42 7.93
N LEU A 13 0.39 16.28 6.64
CA LEU A 13 1.09 15.37 5.73
C LEU A 13 2.55 15.83 5.50
N LEU A 14 2.79 17.12 5.32
CA LEU A 14 4.16 17.66 5.21
C LEU A 14 4.97 17.45 6.48
N LEU A 15 4.35 17.61 7.66
CA LEU A 15 5.00 17.28 8.94
C LEU A 15 5.34 15.80 9.04
N ALA A 16 4.45 14.91 8.59
CA ALA A 16 4.70 13.48 8.56
C ALA A 16 5.88 13.13 7.64
N TRP A 17 5.97 13.76 6.47
CA TRP A 17 7.11 13.60 5.57
C TRP A 17 8.41 14.07 6.22
N TRP A 18 8.41 15.29 6.78
CA TRP A 18 9.60 15.81 7.45
C TRP A 18 10.04 14.94 8.62
N SER A 19 9.11 14.54 9.48
CA SER A 19 9.39 13.65 10.61
C SER A 19 9.95 12.30 10.13
N SER A 20 9.31 11.66 9.15
CA SER A 20 9.73 10.35 8.62
C SER A 20 11.13 10.39 8.02
N LEU A 21 11.53 11.48 7.36
CA LEU A 21 12.84 11.60 6.72
C LEU A 21 13.96 12.03 7.68
N THR A 22 13.64 12.42 8.93
CA THR A 22 14.61 12.87 9.93
C THR A 22 14.86 11.88 11.06
N ILE A 23 14.07 10.80 11.16
CA ILE A 23 14.31 9.72 12.13
C ILE A 23 15.46 8.83 11.67
N GLY A 24 16.13 8.15 12.62
CA GLY A 24 17.16 7.17 12.32
C GLY A 24 16.57 5.78 12.01
N LEU A 25 17.42 4.85 11.57
CA LEU A 25 17.04 3.47 11.30
C LEU A 25 16.45 2.77 12.51
N SER A 26 15.34 2.10 12.34
CA SER A 26 14.80 1.15 13.30
C SER A 26 15.53 -0.21 13.19
N SER A 27 15.44 -1.03 14.24
CA SER A 27 16.10 -2.35 14.27
C SER A 27 15.69 -3.27 13.12
N ASP A 28 14.43 -3.19 12.68
CA ASP A 28 13.89 -4.06 11.64
C ASP A 28 14.26 -3.60 10.23
N GLU A 29 14.50 -2.31 10.01
CA GLU A 29 14.79 -1.76 8.68
C GLU A 29 16.10 -2.27 8.11
N TYR A 30 17.13 -2.41 8.95
CA TYR A 30 18.40 -3.01 8.52
C TYR A 30 18.20 -4.45 8.01
N PHE A 31 17.38 -5.22 8.71
CA PHE A 31 17.03 -6.58 8.28
C PHE A 31 16.31 -6.57 6.92
N HIS A 32 15.35 -5.67 6.72
CA HIS A 32 14.62 -5.51 5.46
C HIS A 32 15.54 -5.07 4.32
N HIS A 33 16.51 -4.20 4.59
CA HIS A 33 17.51 -3.80 3.61
C HIS A 33 18.35 -4.99 3.14
N ILE A 34 18.89 -5.79 4.06
CA ILE A 34 19.69 -7.00 3.73
C ILE A 34 18.84 -8.02 2.97
N ASN A 35 17.61 -8.27 3.43
CA ASN A 35 16.70 -9.19 2.76
C ASN A 35 16.37 -8.71 1.32
N GLY A 36 16.17 -7.42 1.13
CA GLY A 36 15.96 -6.81 -0.19
C GLY A 36 17.16 -6.96 -1.11
N LEU A 37 18.38 -6.68 -0.61
CA LEU A 37 19.64 -6.85 -1.35
C LEU A 37 19.75 -8.26 -1.92
N VAL A 38 19.50 -9.23 -1.10
CA VAL A 38 19.74 -10.61 -1.47
C VAL A 38 18.67 -11.11 -2.44
N ARG A 39 17.39 -10.83 -2.18
CA ARG A 39 16.30 -11.18 -3.10
C ARG A 39 16.46 -10.49 -4.45
N PHE A 40 16.88 -9.24 -4.46
CA PHE A 40 17.16 -8.52 -5.69
C PHE A 40 18.30 -9.19 -6.50
N LYS A 41 19.41 -9.54 -5.82
CA LYS A 41 20.51 -10.27 -6.48
C LYS A 41 20.05 -11.62 -7.02
N TYR A 42 19.30 -12.39 -6.22
CA TYR A 42 18.74 -13.67 -6.64
C TYR A 42 17.87 -13.53 -7.92
N LEU A 43 17.05 -12.49 -7.98
CA LEU A 43 16.22 -12.23 -9.15
C LEU A 43 17.02 -11.85 -10.39
N ILE A 44 18.00 -10.95 -10.28
CA ILE A 44 18.79 -10.51 -11.44
C ILE A 44 19.76 -11.58 -11.95
N THR A 45 20.15 -12.54 -11.12
CA THR A 45 20.98 -13.70 -11.50
C THR A 45 20.16 -14.92 -11.89
N LEU A 46 18.82 -14.79 -11.94
CA LEU A 46 17.89 -15.90 -12.24
C LEU A 46 18.07 -17.12 -11.33
N GLY A 47 18.45 -16.89 -10.08
CA GLY A 47 18.65 -17.95 -9.10
C GLY A 47 20.09 -18.47 -8.97
N GLU A 48 21.03 -17.98 -9.78
CA GLU A 48 22.44 -18.42 -9.75
C GLU A 48 23.28 -17.74 -8.64
N PHE A 49 22.65 -17.04 -7.71
CA PHE A 49 23.36 -16.35 -6.63
C PHE A 49 23.80 -17.33 -5.55
N ASP A 50 25.04 -17.79 -5.61
CA ASP A 50 25.68 -18.64 -4.60
C ASP A 50 25.98 -17.86 -3.30
N GLY A 51 25.72 -18.48 -2.17
CA GLY A 51 26.01 -17.89 -0.85
C GLY A 51 24.85 -17.11 -0.22
N TYR A 52 23.65 -17.35 -0.69
CA TYR A 52 22.46 -16.79 -0.10
C TYR A 52 21.97 -17.62 1.09
N ASP A 53 22.12 -17.07 2.24
CA ASP A 53 21.48 -17.54 3.47
C ASP A 53 20.22 -16.70 3.74
N PHE A 54 19.04 -17.26 3.50
CA PHE A 54 17.76 -16.62 3.80
C PHE A 54 17.51 -16.48 5.31
N ARG A 55 18.43 -16.95 6.16
CA ARG A 55 18.30 -16.92 7.63
C ARG A 55 16.93 -17.40 8.11
N ASN A 56 16.44 -18.49 7.55
CA ASN A 56 15.10 -19.06 7.78
C ASN A 56 13.93 -18.18 7.29
N ASN A 57 14.16 -17.24 6.38
CA ASN A 57 13.12 -16.39 5.80
C ASN A 57 12.82 -16.70 4.32
N GLU A 58 13.18 -17.88 3.85
CA GLU A 58 12.99 -18.31 2.46
C GLU A 58 11.53 -18.19 2.01
N PHE A 59 10.60 -18.56 2.88
CA PHE A 59 9.17 -18.51 2.62
C PHE A 59 8.50 -17.18 3.00
N TYR A 60 9.27 -16.21 3.49
CA TYR A 60 8.72 -14.90 3.83
C TYR A 60 8.55 -14.05 2.59
N PRO A 61 7.36 -13.45 2.34
CA PRO A 61 7.16 -12.58 1.19
C PRO A 61 8.12 -11.40 1.22
N GLY A 62 8.86 -11.19 0.14
CA GLY A 62 9.90 -10.16 0.07
C GLY A 62 9.66 -9.09 -0.98
N LEU A 63 8.43 -8.94 -1.48
CA LEU A 63 8.13 -7.98 -2.54
C LEU A 63 8.52 -6.55 -2.14
N TYR A 64 8.13 -6.12 -0.94
CA TYR A 64 8.45 -4.79 -0.45
C TYR A 64 9.96 -4.59 -0.30
N ASP A 65 10.65 -5.54 0.33
CA ASP A 65 12.08 -5.48 0.57
C ASP A 65 12.86 -5.38 -0.75
N THR A 66 12.48 -6.21 -1.72
CA THR A 66 13.06 -6.21 -3.07
C THR A 66 12.80 -4.91 -3.80
N LEU A 67 11.57 -4.38 -3.72
CA LEU A 67 11.19 -3.11 -4.35
C LEU A 67 11.95 -1.93 -3.73
N SER A 68 12.00 -1.86 -2.41
CA SER A 68 12.70 -0.81 -1.68
C SER A 68 14.21 -0.81 -2.03
N TYR A 69 14.82 -2.00 -2.05
CA TYR A 69 16.21 -2.14 -2.46
C TYR A 69 16.44 -1.75 -3.93
N ALA A 70 15.58 -2.18 -4.85
CA ALA A 70 15.67 -1.83 -6.27
C ALA A 70 15.60 -0.32 -6.50
N LEU A 71 14.69 0.38 -5.80
CA LEU A 71 14.61 1.84 -5.83
C LEU A 71 15.87 2.49 -5.26
N GLY A 72 16.45 1.92 -4.20
CA GLY A 72 17.75 2.34 -3.67
C GLY A 72 18.86 2.20 -4.71
N GLN A 73 18.88 1.12 -5.51
CA GLN A 73 19.87 0.94 -6.57
C GLN A 73 19.74 2.02 -7.67
N ILE A 74 18.54 2.46 -7.99
CA ILE A 74 18.34 3.57 -8.94
C ILE A 74 18.98 4.86 -8.39
N ILE A 75 18.78 5.15 -7.12
CA ILE A 75 19.41 6.31 -6.46
C ILE A 75 20.93 6.17 -6.43
N LEU A 76 21.44 4.96 -6.18
CA LEU A 76 22.87 4.65 -6.21
C LEU A 76 23.49 4.96 -7.58
N LEU A 77 22.81 4.66 -8.68
CA LEU A 77 23.28 4.97 -10.04
C LEU A 77 23.35 6.49 -10.30
N ILE A 78 22.42 7.25 -9.70
CA ILE A 78 22.40 8.72 -9.85
C ILE A 78 23.43 9.39 -8.95
N ASN A 79 23.52 8.97 -7.67
CA ASN A 79 24.45 9.56 -6.70
C ASN A 79 24.91 8.53 -5.66
N LYS A 80 26.04 7.88 -5.96
CA LYS A 80 26.64 6.84 -5.13
C LYS A 80 26.97 7.32 -3.72
N LYS A 81 27.52 8.53 -3.56
CA LYS A 81 27.91 9.08 -2.26
C LYS A 81 26.67 9.37 -1.39
N PHE A 82 25.61 9.88 -2.00
CA PHE A 82 24.37 10.15 -1.31
C PHE A 82 23.76 8.85 -0.79
N TYR A 83 23.63 7.82 -1.61
CA TYR A 83 23.04 6.55 -1.19
C TYR A 83 23.83 5.87 -0.07
N ALA A 84 25.17 5.82 -0.18
CA ALA A 84 25.99 5.16 0.84
C ALA A 84 25.88 5.78 2.24
N ASN A 85 25.58 7.08 2.31
CA ASN A 85 25.47 7.81 3.58
C ASN A 85 24.02 7.99 4.07
N ASN A 86 23.01 7.61 3.27
CA ASN A 86 21.60 7.90 3.53
C ASN A 86 20.69 6.73 3.15
N ILE A 87 21.08 5.51 3.50
CA ILE A 87 20.26 4.30 3.25
C ILE A 87 18.90 4.40 3.96
N ASP A 88 18.91 4.87 5.21
CA ASP A 88 17.74 5.15 6.03
C ASP A 88 16.78 6.12 5.33
N PHE A 89 17.31 7.25 4.86
CA PHE A 89 16.51 8.22 4.12
C PHE A 89 15.78 7.60 2.92
N VAL A 90 16.46 6.70 2.17
CA VAL A 90 15.84 6.03 0.99
C VAL A 90 14.72 5.10 1.43
N MET A 91 14.93 4.33 2.49
CA MET A 91 13.91 3.41 3.02
C MET A 91 12.71 4.19 3.54
N HIS A 92 12.94 5.25 4.32
CA HIS A 92 11.88 6.11 4.84
C HIS A 92 11.12 6.83 3.73
N LEU A 93 11.81 7.27 2.66
CA LEU A 93 11.17 7.87 1.49
C LEU A 93 10.17 6.91 0.83
N VAL A 94 10.53 5.64 0.69
CA VAL A 94 9.63 4.61 0.15
C VAL A 94 8.44 4.40 1.09
N ASN A 95 8.69 4.22 2.39
CA ASN A 95 7.65 3.99 3.39
C ASN A 95 6.63 5.13 3.47
N VAL A 96 7.12 6.39 3.58
CA VAL A 96 6.22 7.55 3.66
C VAL A 96 5.45 7.80 2.38
N SER A 97 6.02 7.43 1.22
CA SER A 97 5.33 7.50 -0.07
C SER A 97 4.13 6.53 -0.11
N PHE A 98 4.32 5.26 0.23
CA PHE A 98 3.23 4.29 0.31
C PHE A 98 2.18 4.67 1.37
N SER A 99 2.62 5.16 2.53
CA SER A 99 1.74 5.65 3.58
C SER A 99 0.87 6.83 3.12
N SER A 100 1.49 7.77 2.39
CA SER A 100 0.77 8.92 1.80
C SER A 100 -0.23 8.49 0.72
N LEU A 101 0.15 7.53 -0.13
CA LEU A 101 -0.75 6.93 -1.12
C LEU A 101 -1.91 6.17 -0.45
N SER A 102 -1.70 5.61 0.76
CA SER A 102 -2.77 5.00 1.55
C SER A 102 -3.81 6.04 1.99
N ILE A 103 -3.36 7.20 2.46
CA ILE A 103 -4.25 8.32 2.81
C ILE A 103 -5.03 8.81 1.59
N LEU A 104 -4.39 8.90 0.42
CA LEU A 104 -5.08 9.24 -0.83
C LEU A 104 -6.14 8.19 -1.19
N GLY A 105 -5.81 6.90 -1.11
CA GLY A 105 -6.76 5.81 -1.35
C GLY A 105 -7.94 5.83 -0.38
N LEU A 106 -7.68 6.08 0.91
CA LEU A 106 -8.72 6.23 1.94
C LEU A 106 -9.64 7.43 1.62
N TYR A 107 -9.05 8.57 1.24
CA TYR A 107 -9.82 9.74 0.82
C TYR A 107 -10.74 9.42 -0.37
N LEU A 108 -10.20 8.77 -1.42
CA LEU A 108 -10.96 8.44 -2.61
C LEU A 108 -12.09 7.43 -2.31
N LEU A 109 -11.80 6.39 -1.54
CA LEU A 109 -12.79 5.39 -1.11
C LEU A 109 -13.91 6.05 -0.29
N THR A 110 -13.54 6.80 0.74
CA THR A 110 -14.51 7.45 1.64
C THR A 110 -15.34 8.51 0.91
N LYS A 111 -14.74 9.23 -0.05
CA LYS A 111 -15.47 10.18 -0.89
C LYS A 111 -16.51 9.49 -1.78
N LYS A 112 -16.22 8.29 -2.29
CA LYS A 112 -17.17 7.49 -3.08
C LYS A 112 -18.30 6.93 -2.22
N LEU A 113 -17.99 6.48 -1.00
CA LEU A 113 -18.99 5.90 -0.08
C LEU A 113 -19.89 6.97 0.57
N PHE A 114 -19.37 8.16 0.82
CA PHE A 114 -20.06 9.23 1.55
C PHE A 114 -19.96 10.56 0.80
N ASN A 115 -19.09 11.45 1.24
CA ASN A 115 -18.89 12.77 0.65
C ASN A 115 -17.46 13.32 0.94
N THR A 116 -17.13 14.45 0.32
CA THR A 116 -15.81 15.08 0.43
C THR A 116 -15.45 15.48 1.87
N ASN A 117 -16.42 15.95 2.68
CA ASN A 117 -16.14 16.39 4.07
C ASN A 117 -15.78 15.20 4.95
N ILE A 118 -16.53 14.11 4.85
CA ILE A 118 -16.27 12.87 5.59
C ILE A 118 -14.94 12.26 5.13
N ALA A 119 -14.62 12.32 3.84
CA ALA A 119 -13.35 11.83 3.31
C ALA A 119 -12.15 12.60 3.88
N ILE A 120 -12.20 13.94 3.94
CA ILE A 120 -11.14 14.74 4.54
C ILE A 120 -11.02 14.43 6.03
N LEU A 121 -12.14 14.33 6.75
CA LEU A 121 -12.15 14.03 8.18
C LEU A 121 -11.57 12.65 8.48
N ALA A 122 -11.98 11.61 7.72
CA ALA A 122 -11.43 10.27 7.86
C ALA A 122 -9.92 10.23 7.61
N SER A 123 -9.46 10.94 6.57
CA SER A 123 -8.02 11.06 6.25
C SER A 123 -7.26 11.77 7.37
N LEU A 124 -7.82 12.84 7.95
CA LEU A 124 -7.23 13.57 9.08
C LEU A 124 -7.16 12.71 10.34
N ILE A 125 -8.25 12.01 10.70
CA ILE A 125 -8.28 11.14 11.89
C ILE A 125 -7.23 10.02 11.73
N THR A 126 -7.11 9.42 10.56
CA THR A 126 -6.12 8.39 10.30
C THR A 126 -4.70 8.95 10.39
N LEU A 127 -4.44 10.09 9.76
CA LEU A 127 -3.12 10.72 9.74
C LEU A 127 -2.70 11.23 11.12
N LEU A 128 -3.65 11.73 11.93
CA LEU A 128 -3.41 12.19 13.30
C LEU A 128 -3.36 11.06 14.32
N ASN A 129 -3.68 9.82 13.93
CA ASN A 129 -3.50 8.68 14.81
C ASN A 129 -2.00 8.49 15.10
N PRO A 130 -1.55 8.51 16.38
CA PRO A 130 -0.13 8.44 16.71
C PRO A 130 0.57 7.18 16.17
N PHE A 131 -0.15 6.07 16.12
CA PHE A 131 0.35 4.81 15.56
C PHE A 131 0.61 4.96 14.06
N PHE A 132 -0.36 5.44 13.30
CA PHE A 132 -0.20 5.62 11.86
C PHE A 132 0.90 6.64 11.56
N PHE A 133 0.85 7.82 12.19
CA PHE A 133 1.83 8.88 12.00
C PHE A 133 3.25 8.43 12.35
N GLY A 134 3.45 7.81 13.51
CA GLY A 134 4.76 7.34 13.95
C GLY A 134 5.35 6.23 13.07
N HIS A 135 4.50 5.42 12.45
CA HIS A 135 4.95 4.32 11.60
C HIS A 135 5.15 4.70 10.12
N MET A 136 4.75 5.90 9.68
CA MET A 136 4.79 6.29 8.26
C MET A 136 6.18 6.18 7.62
N GLY A 137 7.24 6.46 8.38
CA GLY A 137 8.63 6.38 7.89
C GLY A 137 9.26 5.02 8.10
N MET A 138 8.99 4.34 9.22
CA MET A 138 9.77 3.19 9.69
C MET A 138 9.10 1.82 9.57
N ASN A 139 7.77 1.76 9.35
CA ASN A 139 7.08 0.46 9.30
C ASN A 139 6.96 -0.04 7.86
N SER A 140 7.90 -0.89 7.49
CA SER A 140 8.03 -1.47 6.15
C SER A 140 7.01 -2.56 5.81
N LYS A 141 6.10 -2.90 6.70
CA LYS A 141 5.13 -3.98 6.49
C LYS A 141 3.68 -3.54 6.66
N ASP A 142 3.31 -3.07 7.85
CA ASP A 142 1.90 -2.88 8.18
C ASP A 142 1.28 -1.73 7.38
N LEU A 143 2.03 -0.65 7.13
CA LEU A 143 1.55 0.44 6.30
C LEU A 143 1.51 0.08 4.80
N ILE A 144 2.38 -0.81 4.34
CA ILE A 144 2.34 -1.33 2.97
C ILE A 144 1.15 -2.28 2.79
N ILE A 145 0.83 -3.08 3.81
CA ILE A 145 -0.41 -3.88 3.84
C ILE A 145 -1.64 -2.97 3.84
N PHE A 146 -1.63 -1.91 4.65
CA PHE A 146 -2.72 -0.94 4.67
C PHE A 146 -2.90 -0.25 3.30
N PHE A 147 -1.80 0.10 2.63
CA PHE A 147 -1.84 0.59 1.25
C PHE A 147 -2.55 -0.40 0.32
N SER A 148 -2.14 -1.67 0.35
CA SER A 148 -2.74 -2.71 -0.48
C SER A 148 -4.24 -2.87 -0.19
N LEU A 149 -4.61 -2.90 1.09
CA LEU A 149 -5.99 -3.07 1.54
C LEU A 149 -6.89 -1.93 1.07
N ILE A 150 -6.46 -0.68 1.25
CA ILE A 150 -7.27 0.49 0.88
C ILE A 150 -7.50 0.57 -0.62
N TRP A 151 -6.44 0.36 -1.42
CA TRP A 151 -6.58 0.38 -2.87
C TRP A 151 -7.34 -0.83 -3.41
N PHE A 152 -7.17 -2.01 -2.80
CA PHE A 152 -8.03 -3.16 -3.06
C PHE A 152 -9.50 -2.81 -2.81
N CYS A 153 -9.85 -2.28 -1.63
CA CYS A 153 -11.22 -1.90 -1.29
C CYS A 153 -11.79 -0.86 -2.28
N TYR A 154 -10.99 0.14 -2.66
CA TYR A 154 -11.41 1.16 -3.62
C TYR A 154 -11.75 0.57 -4.99
N TYR A 155 -10.83 -0.21 -5.59
CA TYR A 155 -11.08 -0.76 -6.93
C TYR A 155 -12.09 -1.91 -6.93
N PHE A 156 -12.16 -2.69 -5.85
CA PHE A 156 -13.19 -3.72 -5.69
C PHE A 156 -14.58 -3.10 -5.53
N TYR A 157 -14.70 -2.01 -4.79
CA TYR A 157 -15.95 -1.24 -4.73
C TYR A 157 -16.36 -0.73 -6.12
N LEU A 158 -15.44 -0.14 -6.89
CA LEU A 158 -15.72 0.30 -8.25
C LEU A 158 -16.09 -0.87 -9.17
N TYR A 159 -15.43 -2.01 -9.05
CA TYR A 159 -15.76 -3.23 -9.78
C TYR A 159 -17.19 -3.70 -9.49
N CYS A 160 -17.63 -3.65 -8.25
CA CYS A 160 -18.99 -4.06 -7.87
C CYS A 160 -20.08 -3.08 -8.30
N THR A 161 -19.77 -1.77 -8.38
CA THR A 161 -20.78 -0.71 -8.54
C THR A 161 -20.80 -0.05 -9.91
N GLU A 162 -19.67 0.02 -10.62
CA GLU A 162 -19.54 0.72 -11.91
C GLU A 162 -19.38 -0.28 -13.06
N ASP A 163 -20.30 -0.21 -14.03
CA ASP A 163 -20.31 -1.15 -15.17
C ASP A 163 -19.37 -0.69 -16.32
N GLU A 164 -19.00 0.60 -16.39
CA GLU A 164 -18.25 1.16 -17.53
C GLU A 164 -16.78 0.72 -17.62
N LYS A 165 -16.11 0.37 -16.52
CA LYS A 165 -14.66 0.07 -16.48
C LYS A 165 -14.37 -1.23 -15.77
N ILE A 166 -15.22 -2.22 -15.94
CA ILE A 166 -15.21 -3.50 -15.23
C ILE A 166 -13.83 -4.19 -15.31
N ILE A 167 -13.27 -4.33 -16.52
CA ILE A 167 -11.99 -5.02 -16.74
C ILE A 167 -10.85 -4.27 -16.04
N LYS A 168 -10.79 -2.94 -16.19
CA LYS A 168 -9.77 -2.12 -15.53
C LYS A 168 -9.85 -2.26 -14.01
N ASN A 169 -11.07 -2.16 -13.45
CA ASN A 169 -11.27 -2.24 -12.01
C ASN A 169 -10.93 -3.64 -11.48
N LEU A 170 -11.27 -4.69 -12.24
CA LEU A 170 -10.89 -6.07 -11.91
C LEU A 170 -9.37 -6.27 -11.91
N LEU A 171 -8.67 -5.79 -12.94
CA LEU A 171 -7.21 -5.89 -13.06
C LEU A 171 -6.51 -5.16 -11.91
N LEU A 172 -6.96 -3.95 -11.55
CA LEU A 172 -6.40 -3.20 -10.42
C LEU A 172 -6.71 -3.85 -9.08
N THR A 173 -7.93 -4.40 -8.90
CA THR A 173 -8.27 -5.20 -7.72
C THR A 173 -7.32 -6.39 -7.58
N SER A 174 -7.12 -7.15 -8.64
CA SER A 174 -6.22 -8.32 -8.66
C SER A 174 -4.76 -7.93 -8.41
N PHE A 175 -4.31 -6.80 -8.98
CA PHE A 175 -2.97 -6.26 -8.74
C PHE A 175 -2.74 -5.99 -7.24
N PHE A 176 -3.68 -5.31 -6.57
CA PHE A 176 -3.53 -5.00 -5.13
C PHE A 176 -3.66 -6.24 -4.24
N ILE A 177 -4.41 -7.27 -4.65
CA ILE A 177 -4.40 -8.57 -3.98
C ILE A 177 -3.00 -9.20 -4.07
N GLY A 178 -2.45 -9.31 -5.28
CA GLY A 178 -1.12 -9.87 -5.51
C GLY A 178 -0.03 -9.09 -4.78
N PHE A 179 -0.11 -7.75 -4.80
CA PHE A 179 0.83 -6.88 -4.09
C PHE A 179 0.77 -7.14 -2.57
N GLY A 180 -0.43 -7.17 -1.98
CA GLY A 180 -0.62 -7.45 -0.55
C GLY A 180 -0.11 -8.84 -0.15
N CYS A 181 -0.37 -9.87 -0.95
CA CYS A 181 0.17 -11.23 -0.75
C CYS A 181 1.71 -11.26 -0.84
N GLY A 182 2.29 -10.47 -1.72
CA GLY A 182 3.74 -10.31 -1.86
C GLY A 182 4.41 -9.60 -0.69
N VAL A 183 3.63 -8.92 0.18
CA VAL A 183 4.12 -8.30 1.43
C VAL A 183 3.85 -9.21 2.64
N ARG A 184 2.65 -9.81 2.71
CA ARG A 184 2.28 -10.77 3.77
C ARG A 184 1.35 -11.86 3.24
N LEU A 185 1.68 -13.12 3.48
CA LEU A 185 0.84 -14.27 3.11
C LEU A 185 -0.54 -14.28 3.81
N THR A 186 -0.68 -13.59 4.93
CA THR A 186 -1.96 -13.47 5.66
C THR A 186 -2.93 -12.47 5.03
N PHE A 187 -2.51 -11.72 4.02
CA PHE A 187 -3.35 -10.71 3.36
C PHE A 187 -4.69 -11.25 2.84
N PRO A 188 -4.79 -12.46 2.23
CA PRO A 188 -6.06 -13.04 1.82
C PRO A 188 -7.08 -13.18 2.96
N VAL A 189 -6.63 -13.47 4.19
CA VAL A 189 -7.49 -13.57 5.36
C VAL A 189 -8.09 -12.20 5.70
N VAL A 190 -7.29 -11.13 5.58
CA VAL A 190 -7.73 -9.75 5.86
C VAL A 190 -8.80 -9.29 4.87
N ILE A 191 -8.65 -9.60 3.59
CA ILE A 191 -9.60 -9.17 2.53
C ILE A 191 -10.81 -10.09 2.39
N PHE A 192 -10.77 -11.29 2.94
CA PHE A 192 -11.83 -12.30 2.79
C PHE A 192 -13.24 -11.77 3.15
N PRO A 193 -13.47 -11.09 4.28
CA PRO A 193 -14.79 -10.55 4.60
C PRO A 193 -15.30 -9.55 3.56
N VAL A 194 -14.41 -8.71 3.02
CA VAL A 194 -14.76 -7.73 2.00
C VAL A 194 -15.16 -8.41 0.69
N ILE A 195 -14.43 -9.47 0.30
CA ILE A 195 -14.77 -10.27 -0.89
C ILE A 195 -16.14 -10.91 -0.73
N VAL A 196 -16.42 -11.53 0.42
CA VAL A 196 -17.72 -12.16 0.69
C VAL A 196 -18.86 -11.14 0.59
N CYS A 197 -18.71 -9.98 1.22
CA CYS A 197 -19.70 -8.90 1.12
C CYS A 197 -19.92 -8.44 -0.32
N GLY A 198 -18.84 -8.28 -1.09
CA GLY A 198 -18.92 -7.89 -2.51
C GLY A 198 -19.62 -8.94 -3.38
N LEU A 199 -19.34 -10.22 -3.17
CA LEU A 199 -20.00 -11.32 -3.88
C LEU A 199 -21.51 -11.38 -3.57
N ILE A 200 -21.90 -11.20 -2.30
CA ILE A 200 -23.31 -11.11 -1.93
C ILE A 200 -23.99 -9.90 -2.59
N PHE A 201 -23.30 -8.76 -2.64
CA PHE A 201 -23.83 -7.57 -3.33
C PHE A 201 -24.02 -7.83 -4.83
N LEU A 202 -23.04 -8.40 -5.51
CA LEU A 202 -23.11 -8.75 -6.94
C LEU A 202 -24.25 -9.72 -7.21
N TYR A 203 -24.36 -10.76 -6.40
CA TYR A 203 -25.46 -11.74 -6.52
C TYR A 203 -26.84 -11.04 -6.48
N LYS A 204 -27.07 -10.19 -5.49
CA LYS A 204 -28.33 -9.43 -5.37
C LYS A 204 -28.55 -8.47 -6.55
N LYS A 205 -27.49 -7.80 -7.04
CA LYS A 205 -27.54 -6.89 -8.19
C LYS A 205 -28.02 -7.65 -9.46
N TYR A 206 -27.46 -8.84 -9.72
CA TYR A 206 -27.83 -9.65 -10.86
C TYR A 206 -29.22 -10.28 -10.71
N GLU A 207 -29.58 -10.79 -9.54
CA GLU A 207 -30.91 -11.33 -9.26
C GLU A 207 -32.02 -10.29 -9.52
N ALA A 208 -31.82 -9.06 -9.08
CA ALA A 208 -32.75 -7.96 -9.34
C ALA A 208 -32.89 -7.65 -10.82
N ASN A 209 -31.79 -7.68 -11.59
CA ASN A 209 -31.81 -7.47 -13.04
C ASN A 209 -32.55 -8.58 -13.77
N TYR A 210 -32.36 -9.85 -13.42
CA TYR A 210 -33.10 -10.99 -13.99
C TYR A 210 -34.61 -10.88 -13.72
N LYS A 211 -35.00 -10.58 -12.49
CA LYS A 211 -36.43 -10.41 -12.14
C LYS A 211 -37.10 -9.27 -12.92
N ASN A 212 -36.37 -8.21 -13.25
CA ASN A 212 -36.88 -7.10 -14.05
C ASN A 212 -37.03 -7.45 -15.55
N LEU A 213 -36.17 -8.33 -16.09
CA LEU A 213 -36.27 -8.83 -17.47
C LEU A 213 -37.51 -9.73 -17.69
N PHE A 214 -37.91 -10.50 -16.66
CA PHE A 214 -39.09 -11.38 -16.75
C PHE A 214 -40.43 -10.68 -16.39
N LYS A 215 -40.40 -9.42 -15.93
CA LYS A 215 -41.59 -8.63 -15.67
C LYS A 215 -41.99 -7.71 -16.84
N ARG A 216 -41.23 -7.67 -17.92
CA ARG A 216 -41.53 -7.01 -19.17
C ARG A 216 -42.01 -8.01 -20.22
#